data_b14b6531fc9a4146e7c20dfaa0def60a
#
_entry.id   b14b6531fc9a4146e7c20dfaa0def60a
#
_cell.length_a   1.000
_cell.length_b   1.000
_cell.length_c   1.000
_cell.angle_alpha   90.00
_cell.angle_beta   90.00
_cell.angle_gamma   90.00
#
_symmetry.space_group_name_H-M   'P 1'
#
loop_
_entity.id
_entity.type
_entity.pdbx_description
1 polymer ?
#
loop_
_entity_poly.entity_id
_entity_poly.type
_entity_poly.pdbx_seq_one_letter_code
_entity_poly.pdbx_strand_id
1 'polypeptide(L)'
;MTREEKSQVIQDLTATLADTSTIYLADISGLDATTTSNLRRACFKANVKLAVVKNTLLSKAMEASDKEFGELQDILKGNTSLMIAEAGNAPAKVIKEFRKKSEKPLLKGAYVEEAIYVGDDQLDALVNIKSKEELIGDIITLLQSPAKNVVSALQSGGSTLSGILKTLSEK
;
A
#
# COMPACT_ATOMS: atom_id res chain seq x y z
N MET A 1 15.10 -28.91 -0.97
CA MET A 1 14.74 -28.39 0.37
C MET A 1 14.55 -29.56 1.32
N THR A 2 15.36 -29.63 2.32
CA THR A 2 15.25 -30.60 3.43
C THR A 2 14.05 -30.27 4.32
N ARG A 3 13.72 -31.17 5.24
CA ARG A 3 12.61 -30.94 6.21
C ARG A 3 12.95 -29.77 7.15
N GLU A 4 14.22 -29.68 7.54
CA GLU A 4 14.71 -28.62 8.41
C GLU A 4 14.67 -27.24 7.74
N GLU A 5 15.13 -27.13 6.47
CA GLU A 5 15.03 -25.92 5.69
C GLU A 5 13.58 -25.41 5.53
N LYS A 6 12.62 -26.34 5.34
CA LYS A 6 11.21 -25.98 5.24
C LYS A 6 10.66 -25.43 6.55
N SER A 7 11.03 -26.03 7.68
CA SER A 7 10.60 -25.54 9.01
C SER A 7 11.19 -24.17 9.31
N GLN A 8 12.43 -23.93 8.93
CA GLN A 8 13.09 -22.65 9.10
C GLN A 8 12.42 -21.55 8.25
N VAL A 9 12.13 -21.85 6.97
CA VAL A 9 11.40 -20.91 6.10
C VAL A 9 10.00 -20.60 6.64
N ILE A 10 9.29 -21.58 7.22
CA ILE A 10 7.97 -21.34 7.83
C ILE A 10 8.12 -20.42 9.04
N GLN A 11 9.11 -20.64 9.90
CA GLN A 11 9.36 -19.77 11.06
C GLN A 11 9.71 -18.34 10.65
N ASP A 12 10.59 -18.17 9.67
CA ASP A 12 10.98 -16.86 9.15
C ASP A 12 9.77 -16.12 8.53
N LEU A 13 8.92 -16.85 7.79
CA LEU A 13 7.69 -16.30 7.23
C LEU A 13 6.70 -15.92 8.31
N THR A 14 6.50 -16.76 9.31
CA THR A 14 5.59 -16.48 10.43
C THR A 14 6.04 -15.24 11.20
N ALA A 15 7.33 -15.11 11.49
CA ALA A 15 7.88 -13.91 12.11
C ALA A 15 7.64 -12.66 11.24
N THR A 16 7.91 -12.76 9.93
CA THR A 16 7.70 -11.65 9.01
C THR A 16 6.21 -11.27 8.90
N LEU A 17 5.30 -12.25 8.89
CA LEU A 17 3.85 -12.02 8.87
C LEU A 17 3.33 -11.40 10.17
N ALA A 18 3.94 -11.74 11.32
CA ALA A 18 3.59 -11.14 12.61
C ALA A 18 3.95 -9.65 12.67
N ASP A 19 5.13 -9.29 12.18
CA ASP A 19 5.65 -7.91 12.24
C ASP A 19 4.99 -6.97 11.24
N THR A 20 4.44 -7.48 10.13
CA THR A 20 3.90 -6.65 9.05
C THR A 20 2.39 -6.47 9.13
N SER A 21 1.93 -5.23 8.96
CA SER A 21 0.50 -4.89 8.90
C SER A 21 -0.10 -5.00 7.50
N THR A 22 0.74 -5.05 6.47
CA THR A 22 0.31 -5.01 5.07
C THR A 22 0.97 -6.08 4.23
N ILE A 23 0.14 -6.95 3.66
CA ILE A 23 0.58 -8.10 2.85
C ILE A 23 -0.25 -8.14 1.57
N TYR A 24 0.42 -8.22 0.42
CA TYR A 24 -0.21 -8.38 -0.87
C TYR A 24 0.22 -9.69 -1.51
N LEU A 25 -0.73 -10.39 -2.10
CA LEU A 25 -0.52 -11.59 -2.88
C LEU A 25 -0.76 -11.27 -4.36
N ALA A 26 0.27 -11.38 -5.17
CA ALA A 26 0.19 -11.10 -6.60
C ALA A 26 0.73 -12.24 -7.44
N ASP A 27 0.22 -12.40 -8.65
CA ASP A 27 0.74 -13.32 -9.65
C ASP A 27 1.66 -12.59 -10.62
N ILE A 28 2.93 -12.98 -10.62
CA ILE A 28 3.98 -12.48 -11.52
C ILE A 28 4.39 -13.51 -12.58
N SER A 29 3.60 -14.57 -12.77
CA SER A 29 3.93 -15.60 -13.76
C SER A 29 3.93 -15.05 -15.19
N GLY A 30 4.85 -15.54 -16.02
CA GLY A 30 4.93 -15.16 -17.43
C GLY A 30 5.59 -13.79 -17.72
N LEU A 31 6.16 -13.13 -16.71
CA LEU A 31 7.01 -11.97 -16.92
C LEU A 31 8.43 -12.38 -17.34
N ASP A 32 9.00 -11.66 -18.28
CA ASP A 32 10.40 -11.82 -18.68
C ASP A 32 11.37 -11.48 -17.52
N ALA A 33 12.61 -11.97 -17.60
CA ALA A 33 13.64 -11.69 -16.61
C ALA A 33 13.91 -10.18 -16.46
N THR A 34 13.88 -9.44 -17.56
CA THR A 34 14.07 -7.97 -17.59
C THR A 34 12.93 -7.25 -16.90
N THR A 35 11.69 -7.63 -17.18
CA THR A 35 10.49 -7.05 -16.57
C THR A 35 10.39 -7.40 -15.08
N THR A 36 10.74 -8.64 -14.71
CA THR A 36 10.81 -9.06 -13.30
C THR A 36 11.89 -8.27 -12.52
N SER A 37 13.06 -8.04 -13.13
CA SER A 37 14.10 -7.21 -12.53
C SER A 37 13.63 -5.76 -12.34
N ASN A 38 12.94 -5.20 -13.34
CA ASN A 38 12.38 -3.86 -13.24
C ASN A 38 11.28 -3.76 -12.17
N LEU A 39 10.43 -4.79 -12.04
CA LEU A 39 9.44 -4.87 -10.97
C LEU A 39 10.11 -4.89 -9.59
N ARG A 40 11.15 -5.71 -9.41
CA ARG A 40 11.91 -5.73 -8.15
C ARG A 40 12.54 -4.38 -7.81
N ARG A 41 13.09 -3.68 -8.81
CA ARG A 41 13.64 -2.32 -8.63
C ARG A 41 12.54 -1.30 -8.26
N ALA A 42 11.37 -1.39 -8.89
CA ALA A 42 10.23 -0.53 -8.56
C ALA A 42 9.73 -0.79 -7.13
N CYS A 43 9.60 -2.06 -6.74
CA CYS A 43 9.25 -2.45 -5.38
C CYS A 43 10.28 -1.92 -4.36
N PHE A 44 11.57 -2.07 -4.65
CA PHE A 44 12.63 -1.58 -3.77
C PHE A 44 12.58 -0.05 -3.57
N LYS A 45 12.34 0.71 -4.65
CA LYS A 45 12.17 2.17 -4.58
C LYS A 45 10.96 2.60 -3.74
N ALA A 46 9.91 1.78 -3.72
CA ALA A 46 8.70 2.02 -2.94
C ALA A 46 8.74 1.42 -1.52
N ASN A 47 9.91 0.92 -1.07
CA ASN A 47 10.09 0.21 0.20
C ASN A 47 9.16 -1.01 0.34
N VAL A 48 8.90 -1.72 -0.76
CA VAL A 48 8.13 -2.96 -0.81
C VAL A 48 9.07 -4.14 -0.96
N LYS A 49 9.02 -5.09 -0.04
CA LYS A 49 9.76 -6.36 -0.14
C LYS A 49 8.98 -7.32 -1.04
N LEU A 50 9.58 -7.76 -2.13
CA LEU A 50 9.00 -8.76 -3.04
C LEU A 50 9.70 -10.11 -2.83
N ALA A 51 8.95 -11.10 -2.38
CA ALA A 51 9.39 -12.48 -2.22
C ALA A 51 8.49 -13.43 -3.02
N VAL A 52 9.07 -14.48 -3.59
CA VAL A 52 8.32 -15.56 -4.22
C VAL A 52 8.40 -16.77 -3.30
N VAL A 53 7.27 -17.24 -2.85
CA VAL A 53 7.16 -18.31 -1.83
C VAL A 53 6.27 -19.43 -2.36
N LYS A 54 6.54 -20.66 -1.95
CA LYS A 54 5.65 -21.79 -2.23
C LYS A 54 4.34 -21.64 -1.44
N ASN A 55 3.20 -21.80 -2.12
CA ASN A 55 1.88 -21.66 -1.52
C ASN A 55 1.68 -22.54 -0.28
N THR A 56 2.18 -23.78 -0.32
CA THR A 56 2.06 -24.73 0.82
C THR A 56 2.84 -24.28 2.05
N LEU A 57 3.96 -23.56 1.89
CA LEU A 57 4.74 -23.01 3.01
C LEU A 57 4.07 -21.75 3.55
N LEU A 58 3.53 -20.94 2.64
CA LEU A 58 2.80 -19.71 2.99
C LEU A 58 1.50 -20.05 3.75
N SER A 59 0.72 -21.05 3.28
CA SER A 59 -0.48 -21.52 3.98
C SER A 59 -0.17 -21.95 5.42
N LYS A 60 0.87 -22.76 5.61
CA LYS A 60 1.30 -23.18 6.95
C LYS A 60 1.80 -22.04 7.83
N ALA A 61 2.47 -21.05 7.24
CA ALA A 61 2.91 -19.88 7.97
C ALA A 61 1.71 -18.97 8.38
N MET A 62 0.69 -18.88 7.54
CA MET A 62 -0.56 -18.18 7.84
C MET A 62 -1.36 -18.89 8.94
N GLU A 63 -1.43 -20.24 8.91
CA GLU A 63 -2.06 -21.04 9.96
C GLU A 63 -1.34 -20.95 11.31
N ALA A 64 -0.01 -20.82 11.28
CA ALA A 64 0.82 -20.70 12.47
C ALA A 64 0.91 -19.26 13.03
N SER A 65 0.37 -18.28 12.30
CA SER A 65 0.34 -16.89 12.75
C SER A 65 -0.95 -16.60 13.52
N ASP A 66 -0.88 -15.64 14.43
CA ASP A 66 -2.02 -15.20 15.26
C ASP A 66 -3.04 -14.33 14.49
N LYS A 67 -2.78 -14.03 13.20
CA LYS A 67 -3.64 -13.19 12.37
C LYS A 67 -4.62 -14.02 11.57
N GLU A 68 -5.86 -13.57 11.50
CA GLU A 68 -6.90 -14.19 10.70
C GLU A 68 -6.76 -13.78 9.24
N PHE A 69 -6.23 -14.66 8.41
CA PHE A 69 -6.12 -14.45 6.97
C PHE A 69 -7.34 -14.95 6.16
N GLY A 70 -8.31 -15.63 6.83
CA GLY A 70 -9.58 -16.03 6.26
C GLY A 70 -9.51 -16.54 4.81
N GLU A 71 -10.22 -15.87 3.92
CA GLU A 71 -10.34 -16.23 2.50
C GLU A 71 -9.04 -16.15 1.69
N LEU A 72 -7.96 -15.52 2.22
CA LEU A 72 -6.69 -15.44 1.50
C LEU A 72 -6.01 -16.80 1.31
N GLN A 73 -6.31 -17.78 2.16
CA GLN A 73 -5.78 -19.14 2.01
C GLN A 73 -6.36 -19.86 0.79
N ASP A 74 -7.63 -19.63 0.46
CA ASP A 74 -8.31 -20.24 -0.68
C ASP A 74 -7.80 -19.72 -2.03
N ILE A 75 -7.22 -18.53 -2.03
CA ILE A 75 -6.69 -17.85 -3.23
C ILE A 75 -5.26 -18.30 -3.56
N LEU A 76 -4.58 -19.05 -2.69
CA LEU A 76 -3.22 -19.56 -2.88
C LEU A 76 -3.11 -20.64 -3.97
N LYS A 77 -3.65 -20.37 -5.18
CA LYS A 77 -3.59 -21.26 -6.34
C LYS A 77 -2.64 -20.70 -7.40
N GLY A 78 -1.80 -21.54 -8.00
CA GLY A 78 -0.83 -21.13 -9.02
C GLY A 78 0.37 -20.39 -8.44
N ASN A 79 1.05 -19.55 -9.24
CA ASN A 79 2.20 -18.77 -8.81
C ASN A 79 1.77 -17.63 -7.89
N THR A 80 2.41 -17.52 -6.75
CA THR A 80 2.13 -16.47 -5.79
C THR A 80 3.43 -15.76 -5.39
N SER A 81 3.43 -14.46 -5.53
CA SER A 81 4.45 -13.58 -4.99
C SER A 81 3.87 -12.82 -3.81
N LEU A 82 4.66 -12.71 -2.77
CA LEU A 82 4.36 -11.98 -1.56
C LEU A 82 5.00 -10.60 -1.65
N MET A 83 4.20 -9.56 -1.51
CA MET A 83 4.67 -8.19 -1.39
C MET A 83 4.35 -7.69 0.02
N ILE A 84 5.37 -7.25 0.71
CA ILE A 84 5.30 -6.78 2.10
C ILE A 84 5.69 -5.32 2.14
N ALA A 85 4.88 -4.49 2.77
CA ALA A 85 5.15 -3.07 2.96
C ALA A 85 4.60 -2.56 4.30
N GLU A 86 5.16 -1.47 4.77
CA GLU A 86 4.65 -0.77 5.95
C GLU A 86 3.44 0.11 5.60
N ALA A 87 3.47 0.74 4.42
CA ALA A 87 2.37 1.57 3.93
C ALA A 87 1.33 0.73 3.18
N GLY A 88 0.07 0.85 3.57
CA GLY A 88 -1.04 0.08 2.99
C GLY A 88 -1.19 0.23 1.47
N ASN A 89 -0.95 1.41 0.93
CA ASN A 89 -1.16 1.73 -0.49
C ASN A 89 0.07 1.53 -1.38
N ALA A 90 1.28 1.37 -0.81
CA ALA A 90 2.52 1.32 -1.60
C ALA A 90 2.56 0.16 -2.63
N PRO A 91 2.24 -1.10 -2.27
CA PRO A 91 2.25 -2.19 -3.24
C PRO A 91 1.20 -2.00 -4.35
N ALA A 92 0.01 -1.50 -3.99
CA ALA A 92 -1.06 -1.25 -4.96
C ALA A 92 -0.67 -0.19 -6.00
N LYS A 93 -0.01 0.89 -5.57
CA LYS A 93 0.52 1.93 -6.47
C LYS A 93 1.57 1.36 -7.42
N VAL A 94 2.50 0.53 -6.92
CA VAL A 94 3.52 -0.13 -7.75
C VAL A 94 2.88 -1.06 -8.79
N ILE A 95 1.91 -1.88 -8.39
CA ILE A 95 1.17 -2.76 -9.30
C ILE A 95 0.46 -1.94 -10.40
N LYS A 96 -0.25 -0.88 -10.02
CA LYS A 96 -0.97 -0.02 -10.97
C LYS A 96 -0.03 0.71 -11.94
N GLU A 97 1.09 1.21 -11.44
CA GLU A 97 2.10 1.87 -12.28
C GLU A 97 2.74 0.88 -13.27
N PHE A 98 3.05 -0.32 -12.81
CA PHE A 98 3.66 -1.35 -13.64
C PHE A 98 2.72 -1.88 -14.72
N ARG A 99 1.42 -1.95 -14.42
CA ARG A 99 0.38 -2.35 -15.37
C ARG A 99 0.17 -1.38 -16.54
N LYS A 100 0.64 -0.15 -16.44
CA LYS A 100 0.64 0.77 -17.59
C LYS A 100 1.50 0.26 -18.75
N LYS A 101 2.46 -0.63 -18.47
CA LYS A 101 3.41 -1.17 -19.45
C LYS A 101 3.25 -2.68 -19.68
N SER A 102 2.53 -3.38 -18.83
CA SER A 102 2.43 -4.84 -18.81
C SER A 102 1.09 -5.26 -18.20
N GLU A 103 0.48 -6.34 -18.68
CA GLU A 103 -0.78 -6.86 -18.13
C GLU A 103 -0.63 -7.43 -16.70
N LYS A 104 0.58 -7.75 -16.29
CA LYS A 104 0.91 -8.31 -14.98
C LYS A 104 1.81 -7.36 -14.20
N PRO A 105 1.82 -7.42 -12.86
CA PRO A 105 1.29 -8.43 -11.94
C PRO A 105 -0.25 -8.34 -11.72
N LEU A 106 -0.91 -9.51 -11.54
CA LEU A 106 -2.31 -9.59 -11.18
C LEU A 106 -2.45 -9.69 -9.66
N LEU A 107 -3.31 -8.87 -9.07
CA LEU A 107 -3.61 -8.94 -7.65
C LEU A 107 -4.53 -10.13 -7.37
N LYS A 108 -4.12 -11.03 -6.50
CA LYS A 108 -4.97 -12.12 -6.01
C LYS A 108 -5.75 -11.70 -4.77
N GLY A 109 -5.07 -11.05 -3.87
CA GLY A 109 -5.65 -10.53 -2.65
C GLY A 109 -4.66 -9.71 -1.86
N ALA A 110 -5.15 -8.98 -0.89
CA ALA A 110 -4.37 -8.18 0.02
C ALA A 110 -4.94 -8.25 1.44
N TYR A 111 -4.05 -8.19 2.40
CA TYR A 111 -4.35 -8.02 3.81
C TYR A 111 -3.78 -6.67 4.23
N VAL A 112 -4.64 -5.74 4.58
CA VAL A 112 -4.25 -4.37 4.95
C VAL A 112 -4.98 -3.99 6.23
N GLU A 113 -4.25 -3.76 7.31
CA GLU A 113 -4.80 -3.29 8.59
C GLU A 113 -6.02 -4.12 9.06
N GLU A 114 -5.87 -5.45 9.08
CA GLU A 114 -6.89 -6.43 9.49
C GLU A 114 -8.07 -6.60 8.51
N ALA A 115 -8.09 -5.84 7.40
CA ALA A 115 -9.07 -6.01 6.35
C ALA A 115 -8.54 -6.88 5.21
N ILE A 116 -9.39 -7.78 4.73
CA ILE A 116 -9.08 -8.70 3.63
C ILE A 116 -9.73 -8.18 2.35
N TYR A 117 -8.94 -8.03 1.31
CA TYR A 117 -9.37 -7.64 -0.03
C TYR A 117 -9.07 -8.78 -0.99
N VAL A 118 -10.10 -9.32 -1.63
CA VAL A 118 -10.00 -10.45 -2.55
C VAL A 118 -10.27 -9.99 -3.98
N GLY A 119 -9.38 -10.40 -4.89
CA GLY A 119 -9.55 -10.14 -6.32
C GLY A 119 -8.88 -8.86 -6.80
N ASP A 120 -8.80 -8.78 -8.11
CA ASP A 120 -8.13 -7.69 -8.82
C ASP A 120 -8.94 -6.39 -8.87
N ASP A 121 -10.28 -6.52 -8.78
CA ASP A 121 -11.22 -5.39 -8.79
C ASP A 121 -11.01 -4.43 -7.61
N GLN A 122 -10.43 -4.93 -6.51
CA GLN A 122 -10.14 -4.15 -5.33
C GLN A 122 -8.87 -3.28 -5.44
N LEU A 123 -8.11 -3.41 -6.54
CA LEU A 123 -6.86 -2.67 -6.71
C LEU A 123 -7.06 -1.16 -6.64
N ASP A 124 -8.11 -0.62 -7.25
CA ASP A 124 -8.38 0.81 -7.23
C ASP A 124 -8.77 1.31 -5.83
N ALA A 125 -9.50 0.51 -5.06
CA ALA A 125 -9.80 0.80 -3.66
C ALA A 125 -8.50 0.84 -2.83
N LEU A 126 -7.63 -0.15 -3.00
CA LEU A 126 -6.34 -0.26 -2.31
C LEU A 126 -5.37 0.88 -2.65
N VAL A 127 -5.38 1.39 -3.88
CA VAL A 127 -4.57 2.55 -4.28
C VAL A 127 -5.04 3.82 -3.56
N ASN A 128 -6.33 3.95 -3.32
CA ASN A 128 -6.95 5.10 -2.68
C ASN A 128 -6.92 5.05 -1.14
N ILE A 129 -6.53 3.93 -0.54
CA ILE A 129 -6.30 3.83 0.90
C ILE A 129 -5.20 4.83 1.28
N LYS A 130 -5.49 5.69 2.23
CA LYS A 130 -4.52 6.65 2.77
C LYS A 130 -3.59 5.93 3.74
N SER A 131 -2.32 6.30 3.71
CA SER A 131 -1.38 5.81 4.72
C SER A 131 -1.74 6.40 6.10
N LYS A 132 -1.29 5.75 7.16
CA LYS A 132 -1.51 6.21 8.54
C LYS A 132 -1.04 7.65 8.73
N GLU A 133 0.10 8.02 8.14
CA GLU A 133 0.65 9.37 8.21
C GLU A 133 -0.21 10.38 7.44
N GLU A 134 -0.73 9.99 6.25
CA GLU A 134 -1.63 10.82 5.47
C GLU A 134 -2.96 11.06 6.21
N LEU A 135 -3.50 10.03 6.88
CA LEU A 135 -4.71 10.17 7.71
C LEU A 135 -4.50 11.13 8.89
N ILE A 136 -3.37 11.02 9.58
CA ILE A 136 -3.02 11.93 10.67
C ILE A 136 -2.88 13.36 10.15
N GLY A 137 -2.24 13.55 9.00
CA GLY A 137 -2.10 14.86 8.34
C GLY A 137 -3.46 15.48 7.99
N ASP A 138 -4.38 14.68 7.46
CA ASP A 138 -5.74 15.11 7.15
C ASP A 138 -6.53 15.52 8.40
N ILE A 139 -6.43 14.75 9.47
CA ILE A 139 -7.08 15.06 10.76
C ILE A 139 -6.54 16.39 11.30
N ILE A 140 -5.22 16.58 11.30
CA ILE A 140 -4.60 17.84 11.73
C ILE A 140 -5.09 19.01 10.87
N THR A 141 -5.14 18.83 9.55
CA THR A 141 -5.61 19.84 8.61
C THR A 141 -7.08 20.18 8.86
N LEU A 142 -7.93 19.17 9.11
CA LEU A 142 -9.34 19.37 9.41
C LEU A 142 -9.54 20.13 10.73
N LEU A 143 -8.75 19.81 11.75
CA LEU A 143 -8.80 20.52 13.05
C LEU A 143 -8.30 21.95 12.96
N GLN A 144 -7.31 22.22 12.09
CA GLN A 144 -6.76 23.58 11.88
C GLN A 144 -7.60 24.42 10.92
N SER A 145 -8.41 23.79 10.06
CA SER A 145 -9.20 24.47 9.04
C SER A 145 -10.08 25.59 9.59
N PRO A 146 -10.86 25.41 10.68
CA PRO A 146 -11.67 26.49 11.23
C PRO A 146 -10.83 27.70 11.67
N ALA A 147 -9.68 27.45 12.32
CA ALA A 147 -8.80 28.53 12.78
C ALA A 147 -8.16 29.27 11.60
N LYS A 148 -7.67 28.56 10.58
CA LYS A 148 -7.13 29.15 9.35
C LYS A 148 -8.18 29.98 8.61
N ASN A 149 -9.40 29.50 8.51
CA ASN A 149 -10.50 30.21 7.84
C ASN A 149 -10.85 31.52 8.54
N VAL A 150 -10.89 31.51 9.88
CA VAL A 150 -11.14 32.73 10.67
C VAL A 150 -9.99 33.73 10.51
N VAL A 151 -8.74 33.30 10.62
CA VAL A 151 -7.56 34.14 10.42
C VAL A 151 -7.53 34.73 9.00
N SER A 152 -7.80 33.89 7.99
CA SER A 152 -7.85 34.34 6.59
C SER A 152 -8.98 35.34 6.34
N ALA A 153 -10.16 35.13 6.94
CA ALA A 153 -11.26 36.10 6.84
C ALA A 153 -10.92 37.44 7.49
N LEU A 154 -10.24 37.45 8.63
CA LEU A 154 -9.80 38.67 9.31
C LEU A 154 -8.70 39.39 8.50
N GLN A 155 -7.76 38.66 7.92
CA GLN A 155 -6.69 39.24 7.09
C GLN A 155 -7.22 39.77 5.75
N SER A 156 -8.20 39.08 5.13
CA SER A 156 -8.78 39.52 3.86
C SER A 156 -9.50 40.83 3.96
N GLY A 157 -10.16 41.12 5.07
CA GLY A 157 -10.76 42.45 5.33
C GLY A 157 -9.73 43.58 5.28
N GLY A 158 -8.59 43.42 5.91
CA GLY A 158 -7.49 44.40 5.88
C GLY A 158 -6.85 44.57 4.50
N SER A 159 -6.65 43.48 3.76
CA SER A 159 -6.06 43.53 2.42
C SER A 159 -7.01 44.17 1.40
N THR A 160 -8.31 43.91 1.52
CA THR A 160 -9.34 44.51 0.66
C THR A 160 -9.43 46.01 0.89
N LEU A 161 -9.43 46.47 2.14
CA LEU A 161 -9.41 47.92 2.48
C LEU A 161 -8.13 48.58 2.00
N SER A 162 -6.97 47.97 2.17
CA SER A 162 -5.70 48.47 1.65
C SER A 162 -5.68 48.55 0.12
N GLY A 163 -6.26 47.57 -0.58
CA GLY A 163 -6.42 47.59 -2.04
C GLY A 163 -7.31 48.75 -2.51
N ILE A 164 -8.46 48.95 -1.86
CA ILE A 164 -9.37 50.06 -2.18
C ILE A 164 -8.71 51.43 -1.95
N LEU A 165 -7.99 51.58 -0.84
CA LEU A 165 -7.25 52.82 -0.55
C LEU A 165 -6.18 53.13 -1.59
N LYS A 166 -5.44 52.11 -2.04
CA LYS A 166 -4.45 52.28 -3.12
C LYS A 166 -5.09 52.70 -4.43
N THR A 167 -6.17 52.06 -4.85
CA THR A 167 -6.88 52.43 -6.09
C THR A 167 -7.53 53.82 -6.02
N LEU A 168 -7.90 54.29 -4.85
CA LEU A 168 -8.40 55.66 -4.65
C LEU A 168 -7.28 56.70 -4.61
N SER A 169 -6.08 56.34 -4.16
CA SER A 169 -4.91 57.26 -4.12
C SER A 169 -4.21 57.41 -5.47
N GLU A 170 -4.40 56.45 -6.40
CA GLU A 170 -3.85 56.47 -7.76
C GLU A 170 -4.77 57.17 -8.78
N LYS A 171 -5.91 57.68 -8.33
CA LYS A 171 -6.88 58.43 -9.13
C LYS A 171 -6.83 59.91 -8.76
#